data_f363b3a895aa5187030f7283174c1d46
#
_entry.id   f363b3a895aa5187030f7283174c1d46
#
_cell.length_a   1.000
_cell.length_b   1.000
_cell.length_c   1.000
_cell.angle_alpha   90.00
_cell.angle_beta   90.00
_cell.angle_gamma   90.00
#
_symmetry.space_group_name_H-M   'P 1'
#
loop_
_entity.id
_entity.type
_entity.pdbx_description
1 polymer ?
#
loop_
_entity_poly.entity_id
_entity_poly.type
_entity_poly.pdbx_seq_one_letter_code
_entity_poly.pdbx_strand_id
1 'polypeptide(L)'
;MKAVSILSMRIKRGSPHIWVESIATRRAGFEPGVRFSVEMHGSGVLLRVAEDGDRRVSRKIRGESITPVIDINSQSDLAPLSGHESARVVFGDRRIFISPLASELRRRRRLVRLQEHLADGYLETSSIATGGGILSHALHAGFQDAGLYAQSKMCNEIRSDLAEHAMVHNDAFDDQTIMANLPLQELAFDDEVVRRLPEVDIVDLGLPCSGASQAGRSKNKIALPEHHSAVGHLIAPAIALLAKLNPVACVMENVTAYADSASAAILRGYLGDMGYEVHERELLGTEWGELEARRRWFLVAVTKGIPFDFDKLQPGEYPERQLSDVMEHVPLDDSSWSAMQYLKDKEVRDVEAGKGFRMQIYDGSERSIATLTKGIAKRRSTDPFFRH
;
A
#
# COMPACT_ATOMS: atom_id res chain seq x y z
N MET A 1 -26.52 1.35 19.39
CA MET A 1 -25.54 2.47 19.40
C MET A 1 -26.30 3.78 19.33
N LYS A 2 -26.00 4.76 20.21
CA LYS A 2 -26.65 6.08 20.26
C LYS A 2 -25.73 7.20 19.75
N ALA A 3 -24.41 7.06 19.92
CA ALA A 3 -23.40 7.96 19.38
C ALA A 3 -22.02 7.31 19.39
N VAL A 4 -21.11 7.87 18.60
CA VAL A 4 -19.67 7.56 18.61
C VAL A 4 -18.91 8.87 18.62
N SER A 5 -17.85 8.96 19.40
CA SER A 5 -16.95 10.12 19.42
C SER A 5 -15.50 9.69 19.72
N ILE A 6 -14.59 10.63 19.57
CA ILE A 6 -13.19 10.48 19.99
C ILE A 6 -12.98 11.39 21.21
N LEU A 7 -12.20 10.91 22.17
CA LEU A 7 -11.71 11.72 23.29
C LEU A 7 -10.17 11.69 23.29
N SER A 8 -9.57 12.78 23.75
CA SER A 8 -8.13 12.82 24.02
C SER A 8 -7.85 12.19 25.39
N MET A 9 -6.89 11.28 25.40
CA MET A 9 -6.36 10.67 26.61
C MET A 9 -5.36 11.64 27.27
N ARG A 10 -5.30 11.60 28.58
CA ARG A 10 -4.34 12.42 29.37
C ARG A 10 -3.68 11.56 30.41
N ILE A 11 -2.52 11.98 30.86
CA ILE A 11 -1.90 11.46 32.06
C ILE A 11 -2.13 12.47 33.19
N LYS A 12 -2.72 12.02 34.28
CA LYS A 12 -2.97 12.84 35.47
C LYS A 12 -2.43 12.09 36.69
N ARG A 13 -1.48 12.70 37.39
CA ARG A 13 -0.82 12.08 38.56
C ARG A 13 -0.21 10.71 38.25
N GLY A 14 0.39 10.57 37.07
CA GLY A 14 1.04 9.32 36.64
C GLY A 14 0.11 8.22 36.15
N SER A 15 -1.21 8.42 36.13
CA SER A 15 -2.19 7.43 35.67
C SER A 15 -2.97 7.90 34.43
N PRO A 16 -3.45 6.98 33.57
CA PRO A 16 -4.36 7.31 32.50
C PRO A 16 -5.61 8.00 33.03
N HIS A 17 -6.07 9.00 32.29
CA HIS A 17 -7.20 9.82 32.68
C HIS A 17 -8.13 10.05 31.49
N ILE A 18 -9.41 9.81 31.69
CA ILE A 18 -10.48 10.14 30.75
C ILE A 18 -11.44 11.16 31.33
N TRP A 19 -11.89 12.05 30.44
CA TRP A 19 -12.90 13.05 30.73
C TRP A 19 -13.93 13.03 29.64
N VAL A 20 -15.11 12.44 29.91
CA VAL A 20 -16.21 12.36 28.95
C VAL A 20 -17.29 13.36 29.34
N GLU A 21 -17.32 14.50 28.65
CA GLU A 21 -18.31 15.57 28.77
C GLU A 21 -19.07 15.66 27.45
N SER A 22 -20.27 15.10 27.38
CA SER A 22 -21.05 15.05 26.16
C SER A 22 -22.56 14.91 26.47
N ILE A 23 -23.39 15.51 25.62
CA ILE A 23 -24.85 15.26 25.65
C ILE A 23 -25.17 13.77 25.38
N ALA A 24 -24.29 13.06 24.67
CA ALA A 24 -24.44 11.63 24.43
C ALA A 24 -24.32 10.80 25.72
N THR A 25 -23.57 11.28 26.72
CA THR A 25 -23.49 10.68 28.07
C THR A 25 -24.88 10.62 28.71
N ARG A 26 -25.62 11.73 28.67
CA ARG A 26 -27.01 11.79 29.15
C ARG A 26 -27.93 10.84 28.36
N ARG A 27 -27.84 10.86 27.01
CA ARG A 27 -28.63 9.97 26.16
C ARG A 27 -28.35 8.49 26.40
N ALA A 28 -27.15 8.16 26.89
CA ALA A 28 -26.75 6.80 27.27
C ALA A 28 -27.27 6.40 28.67
N GLY A 29 -27.98 7.30 29.40
CA GLY A 29 -28.53 7.03 30.72
C GLY A 29 -27.56 7.35 31.87
N PHE A 30 -26.44 8.02 31.60
CA PHE A 30 -25.49 8.48 32.61
C PHE A 30 -25.82 9.91 33.02
N GLU A 31 -26.93 10.07 33.78
CA GLU A 31 -27.33 11.35 34.37
C GLU A 31 -26.47 11.70 35.60
N PRO A 32 -26.29 12.99 35.95
CA PRO A 32 -25.60 13.39 37.17
C PRO A 32 -26.13 12.67 38.40
N GLY A 33 -25.21 12.06 39.16
CA GLY A 33 -25.54 11.28 40.36
C GLY A 33 -25.81 9.79 40.11
N VAL A 34 -26.05 9.37 38.87
CA VAL A 34 -26.22 7.94 38.55
C VAL A 34 -24.93 7.17 38.86
N ARG A 35 -25.08 5.99 39.45
CA ARG A 35 -23.96 5.09 39.76
C ARG A 35 -23.65 4.21 38.56
N PHE A 36 -22.35 3.86 38.42
CA PHE A 36 -21.87 2.98 37.36
C PHE A 36 -20.65 2.17 37.79
N SER A 37 -20.46 1.02 37.19
CA SER A 37 -19.25 0.18 37.27
C SER A 37 -18.36 0.39 36.07
N VAL A 38 -17.06 0.06 36.22
CA VAL A 38 -16.04 0.04 35.18
C VAL A 38 -15.51 -1.37 35.07
N GLU A 39 -15.58 -1.95 33.86
CA GLU A 39 -15.14 -3.32 33.59
C GLU A 39 -14.17 -3.32 32.43
N MET A 40 -13.07 -4.09 32.51
CA MET A 40 -12.23 -4.37 31.36
C MET A 40 -13.00 -5.24 30.37
N HIS A 41 -13.00 -4.88 29.08
CA HIS A 41 -13.72 -5.60 28.05
C HIS A 41 -12.89 -5.62 26.75
N GLY A 42 -12.28 -6.77 26.45
CA GLY A 42 -11.37 -6.91 25.32
C GLY A 42 -10.23 -5.88 25.38
N SER A 43 -10.05 -5.12 24.30
CA SER A 43 -9.03 -4.07 24.20
C SER A 43 -9.47 -2.71 24.76
N GLY A 44 -10.55 -2.64 25.54
CA GLY A 44 -11.08 -1.40 26.06
C GLY A 44 -11.74 -1.57 27.41
N VAL A 45 -12.50 -0.54 27.83
CA VAL A 45 -13.25 -0.52 29.07
C VAL A 45 -14.73 -0.30 28.79
N LEU A 46 -15.58 -0.99 29.54
CA LEU A 46 -17.01 -0.89 29.47
C LEU A 46 -17.55 -0.26 30.76
N LEU A 47 -18.22 0.86 30.63
CA LEU A 47 -18.96 1.49 31.71
C LEU A 47 -20.40 1.04 31.66
N ARG A 48 -20.94 0.55 32.78
CA ARG A 48 -22.36 0.15 32.92
C ARG A 48 -23.05 0.93 34.02
N VAL A 49 -24.25 1.44 33.75
CA VAL A 49 -25.12 1.95 34.80
C VAL A 49 -25.52 0.81 35.72
N ALA A 50 -25.19 0.88 36.99
CA ALA A 50 -25.45 -0.13 38.02
C ALA A 50 -25.77 0.54 39.35
N GLU A 51 -26.78 0.05 40.07
CA GLU A 51 -27.21 0.63 41.35
C GLU A 51 -26.13 0.49 42.44
N ASP A 52 -25.41 -0.63 42.40
CA ASP A 52 -24.30 -0.98 43.28
C ASP A 52 -22.93 -0.48 42.78
N GLY A 53 -22.90 0.22 41.63
CA GLY A 53 -21.67 0.73 41.04
C GLY A 53 -20.86 1.58 42.01
N ASP A 54 -19.54 1.46 41.96
CA ASP A 54 -18.59 2.13 42.86
C ASP A 54 -18.31 3.59 42.47
N ARG A 55 -18.70 4.00 41.26
CA ARG A 55 -18.49 5.33 40.72
C ARG A 55 -19.79 6.07 40.50
N ARG A 56 -19.71 7.41 40.48
CA ARG A 56 -20.85 8.29 40.19
C ARG A 56 -20.56 9.26 39.06
N VAL A 57 -21.56 9.52 38.23
CA VAL A 57 -21.50 10.55 37.20
C VAL A 57 -21.50 11.93 37.90
N SER A 58 -20.48 12.71 37.60
CA SER A 58 -20.32 14.07 38.09
C SER A 58 -21.20 15.04 37.28
N ARG A 59 -21.30 16.27 37.77
CA ARG A 59 -21.99 17.36 37.06
C ARG A 59 -21.05 18.53 36.80
N LYS A 60 -21.15 19.14 35.66
CA LYS A 60 -20.53 20.41 35.31
C LYS A 60 -21.64 21.46 35.09
N ILE A 61 -21.55 22.57 35.76
CA ILE A 61 -22.53 23.68 35.68
C ILE A 61 -21.90 24.80 34.87
N ARG A 62 -22.59 25.22 33.81
CA ARG A 62 -22.25 26.41 33.01
C ARG A 62 -23.49 27.25 32.82
N GLY A 63 -23.61 28.34 33.59
CA GLY A 63 -24.86 29.11 33.68
C GLY A 63 -26.01 28.23 34.20
N GLU A 64 -27.09 28.17 33.44
CA GLU A 64 -28.25 27.30 33.77
C GLU A 64 -28.11 25.86 33.27
N SER A 65 -27.07 25.57 32.47
CA SER A 65 -26.88 24.26 31.88
C SER A 65 -26.10 23.33 32.81
N ILE A 66 -26.65 22.13 33.02
CA ILE A 66 -25.97 21.02 33.75
C ILE A 66 -25.61 19.93 32.77
N THR A 67 -24.31 19.63 32.65
CA THR A 67 -23.78 18.58 31.78
C THR A 67 -23.24 17.42 32.62
N PRO A 68 -23.62 16.16 32.31
CA PRO A 68 -23.04 15.00 32.97
C PRO A 68 -21.57 14.84 32.55
N VAL A 69 -20.74 14.45 33.54
CA VAL A 69 -19.31 14.23 33.32
C VAL A 69 -18.91 12.88 33.93
N ILE A 70 -18.23 12.09 33.14
CA ILE A 70 -17.52 10.90 33.58
C ILE A 70 -16.04 11.26 33.66
N ASP A 71 -15.50 11.25 34.89
CA ASP A 71 -14.11 11.55 35.21
C ASP A 71 -13.50 10.30 35.85
N ILE A 72 -12.58 9.64 35.14
CA ILE A 72 -11.90 8.44 35.64
C ILE A 72 -10.40 8.67 35.54
N ASN A 73 -9.71 8.54 36.65
CA ASN A 73 -8.26 8.56 36.76
C ASN A 73 -7.84 7.31 37.53
N SER A 74 -7.47 6.25 36.82
CA SER A 74 -7.15 4.95 37.42
C SER A 74 -6.22 4.16 36.50
N GLN A 75 -5.11 3.69 37.05
CA GLN A 75 -4.17 2.84 36.32
C GLN A 75 -4.78 1.46 36.05
N SER A 76 -5.49 0.88 37.01
CA SER A 76 -6.10 -0.45 36.86
C SER A 76 -7.30 -0.43 35.90
N ASP A 77 -8.24 0.49 36.10
CA ASP A 77 -9.48 0.51 35.33
C ASP A 77 -9.26 0.91 33.87
N LEU A 78 -8.24 1.76 33.62
CA LEU A 78 -7.90 2.24 32.28
C LEU A 78 -6.66 1.55 31.67
N ALA A 79 -6.22 0.43 32.24
CA ALA A 79 -5.04 -0.31 31.76
C ALA A 79 -5.08 -0.60 30.24
N PRO A 80 -6.23 -1.02 29.63
CA PRO A 80 -6.30 -1.24 28.20
C PRO A 80 -6.11 0.01 27.33
N LEU A 81 -6.24 1.21 27.92
CA LEU A 81 -6.10 2.51 27.26
C LEU A 81 -4.75 3.17 27.54
N SER A 82 -3.88 2.52 28.34
CA SER A 82 -2.58 3.08 28.72
C SER A 82 -1.67 3.21 27.50
N GLY A 83 -0.97 4.35 27.38
CA GLY A 83 -0.05 4.62 26.27
C GLY A 83 -0.70 5.12 24.99
N HIS A 84 -2.03 5.30 24.97
CA HIS A 84 -2.74 5.87 23.83
C HIS A 84 -3.02 7.36 24.04
N GLU A 85 -2.91 8.16 22.98
CA GLU A 85 -3.20 9.60 22.99
C GLU A 85 -4.69 9.91 22.82
N SER A 86 -5.41 8.98 22.19
CA SER A 86 -6.83 9.14 21.88
C SER A 86 -7.59 7.82 22.07
N ALA A 87 -8.88 7.92 22.38
CA ALA A 87 -9.73 6.76 22.49
C ALA A 87 -11.07 7.01 21.79
N ARG A 88 -11.65 5.96 21.24
CA ARG A 88 -13.00 5.92 20.68
C ARG A 88 -13.99 5.65 21.81
N VAL A 89 -15.06 6.43 21.87
CA VAL A 89 -16.16 6.28 22.82
C VAL A 89 -17.43 5.91 22.06
N VAL A 90 -18.02 4.78 22.40
CA VAL A 90 -19.30 4.30 21.84
C VAL A 90 -20.37 4.36 22.91
N PHE A 91 -21.40 5.20 22.70
CA PHE A 91 -22.51 5.36 23.60
C PHE A 91 -23.64 4.38 23.22
N GLY A 92 -24.03 3.54 24.15
CA GLY A 92 -25.14 2.59 24.02
C GLY A 92 -26.28 2.93 25.00
N ASP A 93 -27.20 1.99 25.22
CA ASP A 93 -28.20 2.11 26.24
C ASP A 93 -27.65 1.61 27.58
N ARG A 94 -27.63 2.48 28.59
CA ARG A 94 -27.09 2.24 29.95
C ARG A 94 -25.65 1.70 29.94
N ARG A 95 -24.88 1.96 28.85
CA ARG A 95 -23.48 1.53 28.69
C ARG A 95 -22.70 2.48 27.80
N ILE A 96 -21.42 2.63 28.12
CA ILE A 96 -20.44 3.35 27.29
C ILE A 96 -19.22 2.45 27.15
N PHE A 97 -18.79 2.18 25.89
CA PHE A 97 -17.57 1.44 25.61
C PHE A 97 -16.50 2.39 25.14
N ILE A 98 -15.31 2.33 25.75
CA ILE A 98 -14.16 3.16 25.43
C ILE A 98 -13.01 2.23 25.04
N SER A 99 -12.44 2.44 23.87
CA SER A 99 -11.35 1.63 23.32
C SER A 99 -10.34 2.50 22.59
N PRO A 100 -9.10 2.03 22.41
CA PRO A 100 -8.16 2.68 21.49
C PRO A 100 -8.80 2.92 20.11
N LEU A 101 -8.26 3.85 19.33
CA LEU A 101 -8.71 4.07 17.95
C LEU A 101 -8.48 2.80 17.11
N ALA A 102 -9.27 2.63 16.06
CA ALA A 102 -9.13 1.49 15.15
C ALA A 102 -7.74 1.46 14.49
N SER A 103 -7.18 2.61 14.13
CA SER A 103 -5.82 2.75 13.59
C SER A 103 -4.76 2.29 14.58
N GLU A 104 -4.88 2.64 15.87
CA GLU A 104 -3.99 2.22 16.95
C GLU A 104 -4.04 0.69 17.16
N LEU A 105 -5.25 0.11 17.20
CA LEU A 105 -5.43 -1.33 17.31
C LEU A 105 -4.84 -2.08 16.11
N ARG A 106 -5.01 -1.55 14.90
CA ARG A 106 -4.42 -2.09 13.68
C ARG A 106 -2.90 -2.06 13.72
N ARG A 107 -2.33 -0.91 14.09
CA ARG A 107 -0.88 -0.74 14.26
C ARG A 107 -0.32 -1.75 15.26
N ARG A 108 -0.97 -1.93 16.41
CA ARG A 108 -0.53 -2.90 17.43
C ARG A 108 -0.55 -4.33 16.89
N ARG A 109 -1.61 -4.74 16.17
CA ARG A 109 -1.68 -6.07 15.57
C ARG A 109 -0.54 -6.31 14.58
N ARG A 110 -0.22 -5.32 13.71
CA ARG A 110 0.92 -5.41 12.79
C ARG A 110 2.23 -5.70 13.50
N LEU A 111 2.52 -4.94 14.56
CA LEU A 111 3.78 -5.09 15.30
C LEU A 111 3.86 -6.43 16.05
N VAL A 112 2.77 -6.89 16.65
CA VAL A 112 2.72 -8.18 17.33
C VAL A 112 2.93 -9.32 16.32
N ARG A 113 2.17 -9.32 15.21
CA ARG A 113 2.30 -10.33 14.16
C ARG A 113 3.72 -10.37 13.58
N LEU A 114 4.30 -9.21 13.25
CA LEU A 114 5.69 -9.17 12.77
C LEU A 114 6.68 -9.79 13.77
N GLN A 115 6.51 -9.48 15.04
CA GLN A 115 7.39 -10.04 16.07
C GLN A 115 7.27 -11.57 16.17
N GLU A 116 6.05 -12.10 16.10
CA GLU A 116 5.77 -13.54 16.09
C GLU A 116 6.38 -14.20 14.85
N HIS A 117 6.11 -13.68 13.66
CA HIS A 117 6.60 -14.24 12.40
C HIS A 117 8.13 -14.17 12.27
N LEU A 118 8.76 -13.07 12.69
CA LEU A 118 10.24 -12.98 12.69
C LEU A 118 10.89 -13.95 13.67
N ALA A 119 10.25 -14.24 14.82
CA ALA A 119 10.75 -15.24 15.76
C ALA A 119 10.74 -16.66 15.15
N ASP A 120 9.78 -16.93 14.25
CA ASP A 120 9.65 -18.19 13.53
C ASP A 120 10.42 -18.18 12.19
N GLY A 121 11.09 -17.08 11.83
CA GLY A 121 11.94 -16.95 10.63
C GLY A 121 11.18 -16.84 9.31
N TYR A 122 9.90 -16.39 9.33
CA TYR A 122 9.11 -16.27 8.11
C TYR A 122 8.34 -14.95 8.02
N LEU A 123 7.81 -14.66 6.82
CA LEU A 123 6.92 -13.54 6.55
C LEU A 123 5.74 -13.99 5.66
N GLU A 124 4.58 -13.41 5.88
CA GLU A 124 3.42 -13.58 5.00
C GLU A 124 3.30 -12.39 4.05
N THR A 125 3.14 -12.66 2.77
CA THR A 125 3.05 -11.62 1.73
C THR A 125 1.73 -11.70 0.96
N SER A 126 1.36 -10.63 0.28
CA SER A 126 0.27 -10.59 -0.71
C SER A 126 0.59 -9.57 -1.79
N SER A 127 0.09 -9.80 -3.00
CA SER A 127 0.33 -8.95 -4.15
C SER A 127 -0.97 -8.43 -4.75
N ILE A 128 -1.02 -7.15 -5.07
CA ILE A 128 -2.18 -6.46 -5.66
C ILE A 128 -1.81 -5.97 -7.05
N ALA A 129 -2.59 -6.38 -8.07
CA ALA A 129 -2.33 -6.14 -9.49
C ALA A 129 -0.93 -6.67 -9.88
N THR A 130 -0.74 -7.95 -9.59
CA THR A 130 0.54 -8.68 -9.59
C THR A 130 1.26 -8.67 -10.94
N GLY A 131 0.53 -8.67 -12.07
CA GLY A 131 1.14 -8.91 -13.37
C GLY A 131 1.75 -10.31 -13.44
N GLY A 132 3.02 -10.40 -13.88
CA GLY A 132 3.82 -11.64 -13.83
C GLY A 132 4.50 -11.89 -12.48
N GLY A 133 4.28 -11.05 -11.47
CA GLY A 133 4.81 -11.22 -10.12
C GLY A 133 6.29 -10.85 -9.95
N ILE A 134 6.88 -10.04 -10.84
CA ILE A 134 8.31 -9.69 -10.79
C ILE A 134 8.66 -8.97 -9.48
N LEU A 135 7.80 -8.07 -9.00
CA LEU A 135 8.05 -7.37 -7.73
C LEU A 135 7.97 -8.34 -6.54
N SER A 136 6.99 -9.26 -6.55
CA SER A 136 6.86 -10.30 -5.52
C SER A 136 8.09 -11.22 -5.50
N HIS A 137 8.54 -11.70 -6.67
CA HIS A 137 9.76 -12.49 -6.81
C HIS A 137 10.98 -11.77 -6.21
N ALA A 138 11.21 -10.52 -6.60
CA ALA A 138 12.34 -9.74 -6.10
C ALA A 138 12.30 -9.54 -4.58
N LEU A 139 11.11 -9.31 -4.00
CA LEU A 139 10.94 -9.19 -2.55
C LEU A 139 11.22 -10.53 -1.84
N HIS A 140 10.70 -11.65 -2.36
CA HIS A 140 10.95 -12.97 -1.79
C HIS A 140 12.44 -13.35 -1.85
N ALA A 141 13.11 -13.08 -2.97
CA ALA A 141 14.55 -13.28 -3.09
C ALA A 141 15.32 -12.45 -2.04
N GLY A 142 14.97 -11.17 -1.88
CA GLY A 142 15.59 -10.30 -0.87
C GLY A 142 15.34 -10.77 0.58
N PHE A 143 14.16 -11.31 0.89
CA PHE A 143 13.88 -11.90 2.21
C PHE A 143 14.70 -13.18 2.42
N GLN A 144 14.84 -14.01 1.39
CA GLN A 144 15.65 -15.22 1.45
C GLN A 144 17.12 -14.88 1.70
N ASP A 145 17.66 -13.86 1.03
CA ASP A 145 19.02 -13.36 1.25
C ASP A 145 19.21 -12.84 2.68
N ALA A 146 18.15 -12.31 3.29
CA ALA A 146 18.13 -11.91 4.71
C ALA A 146 17.90 -13.08 5.68
N GLY A 147 17.80 -14.30 5.20
CA GLY A 147 17.58 -15.51 6.02
C GLY A 147 16.12 -15.70 6.46
N LEU A 148 15.15 -15.08 5.78
CA LEU A 148 13.72 -15.21 6.06
C LEU A 148 13.03 -15.98 4.93
N TYR A 149 12.14 -16.89 5.29
CA TYR A 149 11.23 -17.51 4.33
C TYR A 149 10.01 -16.60 4.12
N ALA A 150 9.60 -16.38 2.89
CA ALA A 150 8.39 -15.61 2.57
C ALA A 150 7.35 -16.52 1.92
N GLN A 151 6.09 -16.46 2.40
CA GLN A 151 4.97 -17.19 1.85
C GLN A 151 3.91 -16.21 1.33
N SER A 152 3.55 -16.33 0.06
CA SER A 152 2.45 -15.55 -0.51
C SER A 152 1.11 -16.15 -0.08
N LYS A 153 0.23 -15.32 0.47
CA LYS A 153 -1.12 -15.72 0.89
C LYS A 153 -2.16 -15.43 -0.18
N MET A 154 -1.94 -14.38 -0.97
CA MET A 154 -2.87 -13.98 -2.03
C MET A 154 -2.16 -13.15 -3.08
N CYS A 155 -2.49 -13.37 -4.35
CA CYS A 155 -2.13 -12.48 -5.45
C CYS A 155 -3.37 -12.18 -6.30
N ASN A 156 -3.49 -10.95 -6.79
CA ASN A 156 -4.58 -10.52 -7.66
C ASN A 156 -4.05 -10.05 -9.01
N GLU A 157 -4.56 -10.64 -10.09
CA GLU A 157 -4.32 -10.21 -11.46
C GLU A 157 -5.58 -10.44 -12.31
N ILE A 158 -6.03 -9.41 -13.04
CA ILE A 158 -7.23 -9.49 -13.89
C ILE A 158 -7.00 -10.29 -15.18
N ARG A 159 -5.76 -10.33 -15.67
CA ARG A 159 -5.40 -11.04 -16.89
C ARG A 159 -5.08 -12.50 -16.56
N SER A 160 -5.91 -13.43 -17.05
CA SER A 160 -5.72 -14.87 -16.80
C SER A 160 -4.39 -15.39 -17.32
N ASP A 161 -3.95 -14.93 -18.49
CA ASP A 161 -2.66 -15.32 -19.08
C ASP A 161 -1.45 -14.95 -18.20
N LEU A 162 -1.49 -13.80 -17.55
CA LEU A 162 -0.44 -13.39 -16.61
C LEU A 162 -0.57 -14.09 -15.26
N ALA A 163 -1.80 -14.28 -14.78
CA ALA A 163 -2.08 -15.00 -13.56
C ALA A 163 -1.59 -16.46 -13.63
N GLU A 164 -1.93 -17.17 -14.70
CA GLU A 164 -1.47 -18.54 -14.97
C GLU A 164 0.05 -18.59 -15.09
N HIS A 165 0.65 -17.66 -15.85
CA HIS A 165 2.11 -17.59 -16.00
C HIS A 165 2.79 -17.38 -14.64
N ALA A 166 2.30 -16.47 -13.83
CA ALA A 166 2.85 -16.20 -12.50
C ALA A 166 2.79 -17.45 -11.60
N MET A 167 1.66 -18.14 -11.56
CA MET A 167 1.49 -19.36 -10.75
C MET A 167 2.37 -20.53 -11.17
N VAL A 168 2.74 -20.60 -12.47
CA VAL A 168 3.54 -21.72 -12.99
C VAL A 168 5.04 -21.45 -12.93
N HIS A 169 5.44 -20.18 -13.12
CA HIS A 169 6.85 -19.83 -13.37
C HIS A 169 7.46 -18.89 -12.32
N ASN A 170 6.68 -18.41 -11.35
CA ASN A 170 7.16 -17.50 -10.32
C ASN A 170 7.20 -18.20 -8.96
N ASP A 171 8.38 -18.36 -8.42
CA ASP A 171 8.66 -19.05 -7.16
C ASP A 171 8.13 -18.32 -5.89
N ALA A 172 7.69 -17.06 -6.05
CA ALA A 172 7.01 -16.34 -4.98
C ALA A 172 5.60 -16.89 -4.70
N PHE A 173 5.04 -17.72 -5.59
CA PHE A 173 3.70 -18.27 -5.49
C PHE A 173 3.74 -19.80 -5.47
N ASP A 174 2.87 -20.40 -4.68
CA ASP A 174 2.74 -21.83 -4.51
C ASP A 174 1.26 -22.28 -4.52
N ASP A 175 1.00 -23.57 -4.28
CA ASP A 175 -0.33 -24.16 -4.25
C ASP A 175 -1.21 -23.68 -3.07
N GLN A 176 -0.62 -23.00 -2.07
CA GLN A 176 -1.32 -22.39 -0.94
C GLN A 176 -1.68 -20.93 -1.21
N THR A 177 -1.13 -20.33 -2.26
CA THR A 177 -1.40 -18.93 -2.65
C THR A 177 -2.81 -18.83 -3.26
N ILE A 178 -3.66 -17.98 -2.69
CA ILE A 178 -4.97 -17.67 -3.28
C ILE A 178 -4.76 -16.82 -4.53
N MET A 179 -5.00 -17.37 -5.72
CA MET A 179 -5.02 -16.63 -6.97
C MET A 179 -6.40 -15.97 -7.18
N ALA A 180 -6.48 -14.66 -7.02
CA ALA A 180 -7.69 -13.87 -7.25
C ALA A 180 -7.69 -13.31 -8.68
N ASN A 181 -8.11 -14.12 -9.66
CA ASN A 181 -8.18 -13.72 -11.07
C ASN A 181 -9.50 -13.02 -11.38
N LEU A 182 -9.67 -11.80 -10.86
CA LEU A 182 -10.86 -10.96 -11.06
C LEU A 182 -10.49 -9.47 -10.96
N PRO A 183 -11.39 -8.56 -11.41
CA PRO A 183 -11.17 -7.13 -11.26
C PRO A 183 -10.97 -6.73 -9.80
N LEU A 184 -10.02 -5.83 -9.55
CA LEU A 184 -9.65 -5.40 -8.21
C LEU A 184 -10.82 -4.85 -7.38
N GLN A 185 -11.76 -4.15 -8.03
CA GLN A 185 -12.96 -3.63 -7.36
C GLN A 185 -13.92 -4.75 -6.93
N GLU A 186 -14.03 -5.83 -7.71
CA GLU A 186 -14.84 -7.00 -7.33
C GLU A 186 -14.22 -7.70 -6.11
N LEU A 187 -12.89 -7.86 -6.10
CA LEU A 187 -12.19 -8.42 -4.96
C LEU A 187 -12.35 -7.57 -3.69
N ALA A 188 -12.21 -6.24 -3.83
CA ALA A 188 -12.15 -5.34 -2.68
C ALA A 188 -13.50 -5.11 -2.00
N PHE A 189 -14.60 -5.24 -2.74
CA PHE A 189 -15.96 -4.92 -2.25
C PHE A 189 -16.88 -6.13 -2.14
N ASP A 190 -16.37 -7.34 -2.38
CA ASP A 190 -17.06 -8.58 -2.07
C ASP A 190 -16.85 -8.95 -0.59
N ASP A 191 -17.86 -8.70 0.23
CA ASP A 191 -17.82 -8.97 1.68
C ASP A 191 -17.51 -10.44 2.00
N GLU A 192 -17.93 -11.39 1.16
CA GLU A 192 -17.73 -12.83 1.36
C GLU A 192 -16.27 -13.21 1.15
N VAL A 193 -15.63 -12.66 0.11
CA VAL A 193 -14.22 -12.88 -0.19
C VAL A 193 -13.34 -12.12 0.80
N VAL A 194 -13.61 -10.82 0.99
CA VAL A 194 -12.80 -9.94 1.86
C VAL A 194 -12.73 -10.48 3.29
N ARG A 195 -13.81 -11.04 3.84
CA ARG A 195 -13.78 -11.64 5.19
C ARG A 195 -12.78 -12.78 5.35
N ARG A 196 -12.48 -13.51 4.27
CA ARG A 196 -11.56 -14.66 4.26
C ARG A 196 -10.11 -14.29 4.02
N LEU A 197 -9.83 -13.08 3.52
CA LEU A 197 -8.47 -12.64 3.31
C LEU A 197 -7.73 -12.47 4.65
N PRO A 198 -6.52 -13.02 4.78
CA PRO A 198 -5.70 -12.86 5.99
C PRO A 198 -5.15 -11.44 6.16
N GLU A 199 -4.74 -11.09 7.37
CA GLU A 199 -3.78 -9.99 7.56
C GLU A 199 -2.38 -10.53 7.25
N VAL A 200 -1.52 -9.76 6.56
CA VAL A 200 -0.18 -10.19 6.11
C VAL A 200 0.90 -9.19 6.53
N ASP A 201 2.18 -9.58 6.41
CA ASP A 201 3.27 -8.70 6.80
C ASP A 201 3.64 -7.72 5.69
N ILE A 202 3.69 -8.19 4.46
CA ILE A 202 4.11 -7.37 3.31
C ILE A 202 3.03 -7.42 2.23
N VAL A 203 2.75 -6.25 1.65
CA VAL A 203 1.93 -6.16 0.42
C VAL A 203 2.73 -5.43 -0.64
N ASP A 204 2.86 -6.02 -1.80
CA ASP A 204 3.33 -5.34 -2.99
C ASP A 204 2.17 -4.89 -3.90
N LEU A 205 2.34 -3.73 -4.53
CA LEU A 205 1.34 -3.11 -5.39
C LEU A 205 1.94 -2.74 -6.75
N GLY A 206 1.40 -3.34 -7.82
CA GLY A 206 1.75 -3.05 -9.21
C GLY A 206 0.61 -2.38 -9.97
N LEU A 207 -0.01 -1.32 -9.42
CA LEU A 207 -1.16 -0.68 -10.06
C LEU A 207 -0.87 -0.24 -11.50
N PRO A 208 -1.83 -0.41 -12.44
CA PRO A 208 -1.59 -0.09 -13.85
C PRO A 208 -1.17 1.36 -14.08
N CYS A 209 -0.07 1.55 -14.80
CA CYS A 209 0.48 2.87 -15.15
C CYS A 209 -0.17 3.51 -16.38
N SER A 210 -1.16 2.88 -17.02
CA SER A 210 -1.73 3.32 -18.31
C SER A 210 -2.29 4.74 -18.29
N GLY A 211 -2.75 5.22 -17.15
CA GLY A 211 -3.19 6.59 -16.95
C GLY A 211 -2.05 7.57 -16.68
N ALA A 212 -0.96 7.11 -16.09
CA ALA A 212 0.13 7.97 -15.62
C ALA A 212 1.29 8.08 -16.62
N SER A 213 1.61 6.99 -17.34
CA SER A 213 2.72 6.99 -18.29
C SER A 213 2.49 7.98 -19.44
N GLN A 214 3.56 8.60 -19.92
CA GLN A 214 3.51 9.54 -21.04
C GLN A 214 2.83 8.91 -22.28
N ALA A 215 3.21 7.67 -22.61
CA ALA A 215 2.62 6.92 -23.72
C ALA A 215 1.12 6.63 -23.50
N GLY A 216 0.72 6.29 -22.27
CA GLY A 216 -0.68 6.05 -21.92
C GLY A 216 -1.54 7.31 -21.98
N ARG A 217 -1.06 8.43 -21.42
CA ARG A 217 -1.74 9.72 -21.49
C ARG A 217 -1.92 10.21 -22.91
N SER A 218 -0.86 10.13 -23.71
CA SER A 218 -0.89 10.51 -25.12
C SER A 218 -1.87 9.67 -25.92
N LYS A 219 -1.87 8.34 -25.73
CA LYS A 219 -2.80 7.41 -26.40
C LYS A 219 -4.26 7.70 -26.05
N ASN A 220 -4.56 7.94 -24.79
CA ASN A 220 -5.92 8.11 -24.28
C ASN A 220 -6.38 9.58 -24.27
N LYS A 221 -5.50 10.52 -24.66
CA LYS A 221 -5.75 11.98 -24.68
C LYS A 221 -6.24 12.52 -23.32
N ILE A 222 -5.63 12.04 -22.24
CA ILE A 222 -5.98 12.43 -20.87
C ILE A 222 -4.88 13.28 -20.25
N ALA A 223 -5.27 14.28 -19.46
CA ALA A 223 -4.35 15.16 -18.73
C ALA A 223 -3.92 14.53 -17.38
N LEU A 224 -4.86 13.92 -16.68
CA LEU A 224 -4.64 13.31 -15.36
C LEU A 224 -4.80 11.79 -15.42
N PRO A 225 -4.00 11.03 -14.68
CA PRO A 225 -4.10 9.57 -14.59
C PRO A 225 -5.51 9.08 -14.22
N GLU A 226 -6.18 9.79 -13.32
CA GLU A 226 -7.50 9.48 -12.79
C GLU A 226 -8.61 9.59 -13.84
N HIS A 227 -8.38 10.28 -14.94
CA HIS A 227 -9.33 10.35 -16.07
C HIS A 227 -9.31 9.09 -16.94
N HIS A 228 -8.44 8.14 -16.69
CA HIS A 228 -8.43 6.90 -17.46
C HIS A 228 -9.61 6.01 -17.05
N SER A 229 -10.53 5.77 -18.00
CA SER A 229 -11.81 5.10 -17.75
C SER A 229 -11.71 3.71 -17.10
N ALA A 230 -10.67 2.97 -17.43
CA ALA A 230 -10.52 1.59 -16.94
C ALA A 230 -9.64 1.45 -15.67
N VAL A 231 -8.72 2.39 -15.40
CA VAL A 231 -7.73 2.20 -14.32
C VAL A 231 -7.60 3.40 -13.38
N GLY A 232 -8.19 4.54 -13.73
CA GLY A 232 -8.05 5.78 -12.95
C GLY A 232 -8.62 5.68 -11.52
N HIS A 233 -9.59 4.82 -11.30
CA HIS A 233 -10.28 4.62 -10.03
C HIS A 233 -9.66 3.53 -9.13
N LEU A 234 -8.66 2.77 -9.62
CA LEU A 234 -8.16 1.56 -8.95
C LEU A 234 -7.46 1.82 -7.61
N ILE A 235 -7.08 3.07 -7.33
CA ILE A 235 -6.55 3.41 -6.01
C ILE A 235 -7.56 3.18 -4.88
N ALA A 236 -8.86 3.36 -5.13
CA ALA A 236 -9.89 3.17 -4.10
C ALA A 236 -10.01 1.70 -3.66
N PRO A 237 -10.19 0.70 -4.56
CA PRO A 237 -10.18 -0.70 -4.16
C PRO A 237 -8.81 -1.17 -3.62
N ALA A 238 -7.69 -0.63 -4.10
CA ALA A 238 -6.38 -0.94 -3.55
C ALA A 238 -6.27 -0.52 -2.07
N ILE A 239 -6.73 0.67 -1.71
CA ILE A 239 -6.80 1.14 -0.32
C ILE A 239 -7.74 0.26 0.52
N ALA A 240 -8.88 -0.16 -0.01
CA ALA A 240 -9.81 -1.06 0.69
C ALA A 240 -9.13 -2.40 1.02
N LEU A 241 -8.38 -2.98 0.08
CA LEU A 241 -7.61 -4.20 0.30
C LEU A 241 -6.45 -3.98 1.29
N LEU A 242 -5.69 -2.90 1.18
CA LEU A 242 -4.67 -2.55 2.17
C LEU A 242 -5.26 -2.41 3.58
N ALA A 243 -6.45 -1.81 3.68
CA ALA A 243 -7.17 -1.75 4.95
C ALA A 243 -7.52 -3.13 5.49
N LYS A 244 -7.85 -4.08 4.66
CA LYS A 244 -8.19 -5.45 5.07
C LYS A 244 -6.96 -6.27 5.38
N LEU A 245 -5.98 -6.30 4.50
CA LEU A 245 -4.74 -7.06 4.63
C LEU A 245 -3.85 -6.53 5.78
N ASN A 246 -4.04 -5.26 6.18
CA ASN A 246 -3.36 -4.61 7.29
C ASN A 246 -1.85 -4.92 7.35
N PRO A 247 -1.08 -4.70 6.26
CA PRO A 247 0.32 -5.12 6.19
C PRO A 247 1.20 -4.32 7.14
N VAL A 248 2.28 -4.93 7.59
CA VAL A 248 3.35 -4.25 8.37
C VAL A 248 4.07 -3.23 7.49
N ALA A 249 4.32 -3.61 6.24
CA ALA A 249 4.85 -2.71 5.21
C ALA A 249 4.17 -2.95 3.86
N CYS A 250 4.11 -1.92 3.04
CA CYS A 250 3.73 -2.06 1.64
C CYS A 250 4.76 -1.41 0.71
N VAL A 251 4.96 -2.05 -0.45
CA VAL A 251 5.88 -1.60 -1.49
C VAL A 251 5.08 -1.39 -2.76
N MET A 252 5.16 -0.20 -3.34
CA MET A 252 4.53 0.12 -4.61
C MET A 252 5.58 0.53 -5.63
N GLU A 253 5.49 -0.03 -6.84
CA GLU A 253 6.25 0.41 -8.01
C GLU A 253 5.31 1.06 -9.02
N ASN A 254 5.75 2.17 -9.63
CA ASN A 254 5.06 2.76 -10.77
C ASN A 254 6.01 3.62 -11.62
N VAL A 255 5.50 4.19 -12.72
CA VAL A 255 6.21 5.22 -13.48
C VAL A 255 6.38 6.49 -12.65
N THR A 256 7.46 7.24 -12.87
CA THR A 256 7.78 8.44 -12.08
C THR A 256 6.64 9.46 -12.04
N ALA A 257 5.95 9.66 -13.16
CA ALA A 257 4.79 10.57 -13.24
C ALA A 257 3.59 10.16 -12.35
N TYR A 258 3.56 8.94 -11.82
CA TYR A 258 2.51 8.53 -10.88
C TYR A 258 2.67 9.21 -9.51
N ALA A 259 3.90 9.52 -9.11
CA ALA A 259 4.19 10.20 -7.85
C ALA A 259 3.42 11.52 -7.67
N ASP A 260 3.18 12.25 -8.77
CA ASP A 260 2.48 13.55 -8.77
C ASP A 260 0.96 13.41 -8.99
N SER A 261 0.42 12.20 -9.04
CA SER A 261 -1.00 11.95 -9.26
C SER A 261 -1.84 12.19 -7.99
N ALA A 262 -3.12 12.46 -8.19
CA ALA A 262 -4.08 12.51 -7.08
C ALA A 262 -4.18 11.14 -6.38
N SER A 263 -4.05 10.05 -7.12
CA SER A 263 -4.02 8.68 -6.59
C SER A 263 -2.89 8.47 -5.59
N ALA A 264 -1.67 8.93 -5.91
CA ALA A 264 -0.53 8.86 -4.99
C ALA A 264 -0.73 9.76 -3.76
N ALA A 265 -1.29 10.96 -3.93
CA ALA A 265 -1.59 11.85 -2.81
C ALA A 265 -2.63 11.23 -1.84
N ILE A 266 -3.69 10.61 -2.36
CA ILE A 266 -4.71 9.90 -1.57
C ILE A 266 -4.07 8.73 -0.82
N LEU A 267 -3.21 7.95 -1.48
CA LEU A 267 -2.51 6.82 -0.85
C LEU A 267 -1.63 7.27 0.30
N ARG A 268 -0.82 8.33 0.11
CA ARG A 268 0.03 8.91 1.18
C ARG A 268 -0.80 9.34 2.40
N GLY A 269 -1.90 10.06 2.15
CA GLY A 269 -2.80 10.51 3.21
C GLY A 269 -3.37 9.34 4.00
N TYR A 270 -3.92 8.34 3.31
CA TYR A 270 -4.44 7.13 3.93
C TYR A 270 -3.38 6.39 4.77
N LEU A 271 -2.18 6.19 4.22
CA LEU A 271 -1.09 5.50 4.93
C LEU A 271 -0.68 6.26 6.19
N GLY A 272 -0.56 7.59 6.11
CA GLY A 272 -0.26 8.44 7.26
C GLY A 272 -1.31 8.31 8.38
N ASP A 273 -2.61 8.37 8.02
CA ASP A 273 -3.73 8.22 8.97
C ASP A 273 -3.77 6.82 9.60
N MET A 274 -3.34 5.79 8.86
CA MET A 274 -3.27 4.42 9.36
C MET A 274 -1.99 4.10 10.14
N GLY A 275 -1.13 5.09 10.40
CA GLY A 275 0.06 4.97 11.23
C GLY A 275 1.24 4.32 10.53
N TYR A 276 1.43 4.62 9.24
CA TYR A 276 2.65 4.30 8.50
C TYR A 276 3.55 5.54 8.38
N GLU A 277 4.83 5.29 8.19
CA GLU A 277 5.81 6.23 7.67
C GLU A 277 6.04 5.91 6.19
N VAL A 278 5.97 6.93 5.34
CA VAL A 278 6.07 6.77 3.89
C VAL A 278 7.42 7.28 3.41
N HIS A 279 8.12 6.43 2.68
CA HIS A 279 9.41 6.70 2.07
C HIS A 279 9.29 6.54 0.56
N GLU A 280 9.92 7.41 -0.19
CA GLU A 280 9.82 7.40 -1.65
C GLU A 280 11.20 7.63 -2.28
N ARG A 281 11.44 6.92 -3.39
CA ARG A 281 12.66 7.10 -4.19
C ARG A 281 12.40 6.76 -5.65
N GLU A 282 13.04 7.49 -6.54
CA GLU A 282 13.19 7.07 -7.93
C GLU A 282 14.44 6.23 -8.08
N LEU A 283 14.32 5.10 -8.76
CA LEU A 283 15.44 4.22 -9.12
C LEU A 283 15.56 4.14 -10.63
N LEU A 284 16.79 4.17 -11.12
CA LEU A 284 17.12 4.04 -12.54
C LEU A 284 17.86 2.71 -12.75
N GLY A 285 17.31 1.80 -13.56
CA GLY A 285 17.84 0.45 -13.74
C GLY A 285 19.33 0.40 -14.06
N THR A 286 19.84 1.33 -14.90
CA THR A 286 21.26 1.38 -15.25
C THR A 286 22.20 1.66 -14.06
N GLU A 287 21.71 2.30 -12.99
CA GLU A 287 22.47 2.46 -11.74
C GLU A 287 22.58 1.15 -10.96
N TRP A 288 21.74 0.16 -11.30
CA TRP A 288 21.61 -1.14 -10.64
C TRP A 288 22.08 -2.30 -11.53
N GLY A 289 22.93 -2.02 -12.50
CA GLY A 289 23.51 -3.04 -13.39
C GLY A 289 22.61 -3.50 -14.54
N GLU A 290 21.42 -2.89 -14.69
CA GLU A 290 20.52 -3.19 -15.79
C GLU A 290 20.95 -2.50 -17.09
N LEU A 291 20.74 -3.16 -18.22
CA LEU A 291 20.97 -2.54 -19.53
C LEU A 291 19.80 -1.66 -19.97
N GLU A 292 18.62 -1.81 -19.39
CA GLU A 292 17.46 -0.97 -19.68
C GLU A 292 17.50 0.32 -18.83
N ALA A 293 17.49 1.48 -19.46
CA ALA A 293 17.40 2.79 -18.80
C ALA A 293 15.96 3.04 -18.31
N ARG A 294 15.48 2.13 -17.47
CA ARG A 294 14.13 2.13 -16.91
C ARG A 294 14.10 2.88 -15.58
N ARG A 295 13.49 4.04 -15.56
CA ARG A 295 13.28 4.82 -14.33
C ARG A 295 11.91 4.53 -13.73
N ARG A 296 11.89 4.26 -12.42
CA ARG A 296 10.66 3.96 -11.68
C ARG A 296 10.63 4.65 -10.34
N TRP A 297 9.43 5.04 -9.97
CA TRP A 297 9.12 5.52 -8.64
C TRP A 297 8.72 4.36 -7.74
N PHE A 298 9.33 4.32 -6.57
CA PHE A 298 9.00 3.39 -5.50
C PHE A 298 8.46 4.15 -4.30
N LEU A 299 7.39 3.64 -3.72
CA LEU A 299 6.87 4.03 -2.42
C LEU A 299 6.97 2.83 -1.49
N VAL A 300 7.64 3.01 -0.37
CA VAL A 300 7.68 2.04 0.72
C VAL A 300 7.05 2.67 1.95
N ALA A 301 5.97 2.07 2.43
CA ALA A 301 5.33 2.50 3.67
C ALA A 301 5.55 1.43 4.73
N VAL A 302 6.13 1.82 5.86
CA VAL A 302 6.39 0.95 7.01
C VAL A 302 5.60 1.39 8.21
N THR A 303 5.17 0.47 9.04
CA THR A 303 4.48 0.80 10.30
C THR A 303 5.38 1.67 11.18
N LYS A 304 4.86 2.78 11.71
CA LYS A 304 5.59 3.70 12.60
C LYS A 304 6.28 2.95 13.74
N GLY A 305 7.59 3.20 13.86
CA GLY A 305 8.48 2.54 14.80
C GLY A 305 9.29 1.39 14.21
N ILE A 306 9.11 1.05 12.95
CA ILE A 306 9.99 0.15 12.18
C ILE A 306 10.94 1.03 11.39
N PRO A 307 12.28 0.88 11.56
CA PRO A 307 13.23 1.68 10.82
C PRO A 307 13.27 1.26 9.35
N PHE A 308 13.23 2.25 8.47
CA PHE A 308 13.46 2.07 7.03
C PHE A 308 14.21 3.28 6.49
N ASP A 309 15.17 3.05 5.60
CA ASP A 309 15.98 4.11 5.03
C ASP A 309 16.45 3.69 3.62
N PHE A 310 15.98 4.41 2.61
CA PHE A 310 16.44 4.20 1.23
C PHE A 310 17.93 4.50 1.03
N ASP A 311 18.57 5.31 1.87
CA ASP A 311 19.99 5.62 1.72
C ASP A 311 20.88 4.42 2.05
N LYS A 312 20.34 3.41 2.73
CA LYS A 312 21.01 2.12 2.92
C LYS A 312 20.94 1.21 1.70
N LEU A 313 20.03 1.48 0.77
CA LEU A 313 19.92 0.78 -0.49
C LEU A 313 20.94 1.39 -1.47
N GLN A 314 22.08 0.74 -1.61
CA GLN A 314 23.17 1.17 -2.51
C GLN A 314 23.32 0.16 -3.66
N PRO A 315 23.62 0.64 -4.87
CA PRO A 315 23.99 -0.25 -5.98
C PRO A 315 25.20 -1.09 -5.59
N GLY A 316 25.18 -2.37 -5.98
CA GLY A 316 26.34 -3.24 -5.90
C GLY A 316 27.39 -2.91 -6.97
N GLU A 317 28.51 -3.62 -6.92
CA GLU A 317 29.46 -3.63 -8.03
C GLU A 317 28.92 -4.58 -9.10
N TYR A 318 28.68 -4.06 -10.30
CA TYR A 318 28.19 -4.83 -11.42
C TYR A 318 29.27 -4.89 -12.51
N PRO A 319 29.46 -6.03 -13.19
CA PRO A 319 30.36 -6.09 -14.34
C PRO A 319 29.86 -5.13 -15.43
N GLU A 320 30.81 -4.49 -16.11
CA GLU A 320 30.48 -3.72 -17.30
C GLU A 320 29.92 -4.68 -18.36
N ARG A 321 28.72 -4.38 -18.84
CA ARG A 321 28.01 -5.14 -19.86
C ARG A 321 27.64 -4.26 -21.02
N GLN A 322 27.56 -4.87 -22.20
CA GLN A 322 27.06 -4.27 -23.44
C GLN A 322 25.80 -4.98 -23.89
N LEU A 323 25.04 -4.37 -24.78
CA LEU A 323 23.84 -5.01 -25.32
C LEU A 323 24.16 -6.32 -26.04
N SER A 324 25.31 -6.42 -26.71
CA SER A 324 25.78 -7.63 -27.35
C SER A 324 25.90 -8.84 -26.40
N ASP A 325 26.12 -8.62 -25.11
CA ASP A 325 26.26 -9.71 -24.12
C ASP A 325 24.93 -10.44 -23.86
N VAL A 326 23.80 -9.83 -24.24
CA VAL A 326 22.44 -10.37 -24.02
C VAL A 326 21.64 -10.50 -25.31
N MET A 327 22.19 -10.09 -26.44
CA MET A 327 21.53 -10.23 -27.73
C MET A 327 21.58 -11.67 -28.22
N GLU A 328 20.45 -12.14 -28.74
CA GLU A 328 20.44 -13.40 -29.49
C GLU A 328 21.17 -13.24 -30.83
N HIS A 329 21.88 -14.28 -31.24
CA HIS A 329 22.47 -14.31 -32.57
C HIS A 329 21.37 -14.55 -33.61
N VAL A 330 21.11 -13.54 -34.45
CA VAL A 330 20.17 -13.65 -35.56
C VAL A 330 20.96 -13.70 -36.87
N PRO A 331 20.87 -14.80 -37.68
CA PRO A 331 21.56 -14.91 -38.95
C PRO A 331 21.23 -13.76 -39.90
N LEU A 332 22.19 -13.40 -40.77
CA LEU A 332 22.06 -12.28 -41.71
C LEU A 332 20.91 -12.44 -42.72
N ASP A 333 20.59 -13.69 -43.06
CA ASP A 333 19.52 -14.08 -43.99
C ASP A 333 18.16 -14.34 -43.31
N ASP A 334 18.09 -14.09 -41.99
CA ASP A 334 16.83 -14.28 -41.26
C ASP A 334 15.74 -13.30 -41.73
N SER A 335 14.52 -13.81 -41.90
CA SER A 335 13.37 -13.07 -42.39
C SER A 335 12.87 -11.95 -41.41
N SER A 336 13.35 -11.94 -40.17
CA SER A 336 13.06 -10.89 -39.22
C SER A 336 13.73 -9.55 -39.53
N TRP A 337 14.82 -9.57 -40.30
CA TRP A 337 15.50 -8.35 -40.76
C TRP A 337 14.62 -7.55 -41.73
N SER A 338 14.58 -6.25 -41.52
CA SER A 338 13.82 -5.34 -42.35
C SER A 338 14.54 -4.01 -42.53
N ALA A 339 14.50 -3.48 -43.75
CA ALA A 339 15.10 -2.16 -44.05
C ALA A 339 14.45 -1.00 -43.27
N MET A 340 13.24 -1.17 -42.70
CA MET A 340 12.46 -0.15 -41.99
C MET A 340 12.36 1.18 -42.75
N GLN A 341 12.29 1.12 -44.10
CA GLN A 341 12.38 2.31 -44.95
C GLN A 341 11.38 3.39 -44.54
N TYR A 342 10.14 2.98 -44.19
CA TYR A 342 9.08 3.91 -43.77
C TYR A 342 9.44 4.74 -42.53
N LEU A 343 10.24 4.19 -41.60
CA LEU A 343 10.73 4.91 -40.41
C LEU A 343 11.87 5.86 -40.77
N LYS A 344 12.77 5.44 -41.67
CA LYS A 344 13.83 6.30 -42.20
C LYS A 344 13.23 7.50 -42.92
N ASP A 345 12.25 7.27 -43.78
CA ASP A 345 11.55 8.35 -44.50
C ASP A 345 10.76 9.25 -43.53
N LYS A 346 10.20 8.67 -42.48
CA LYS A 346 9.54 9.44 -41.40
C LYS A 346 10.54 10.32 -40.67
N GLU A 347 11.71 9.80 -40.32
CA GLU A 347 12.75 10.57 -39.66
C GLU A 347 13.16 11.79 -40.48
N VAL A 348 13.43 11.59 -41.78
CA VAL A 348 13.77 12.69 -42.70
C VAL A 348 12.67 13.76 -42.69
N ARG A 349 11.41 13.37 -42.94
CA ARG A 349 10.27 14.29 -42.96
C ARG A 349 10.07 15.03 -41.63
N ASP A 350 10.25 14.35 -40.50
CA ASP A 350 10.05 14.95 -39.17
C ASP A 350 11.19 15.90 -38.82
N VAL A 351 12.42 15.61 -39.26
CA VAL A 351 13.57 16.54 -39.15
C VAL A 351 13.33 17.81 -39.98
N GLU A 352 12.92 17.66 -41.24
CA GLU A 352 12.62 18.79 -42.13
C GLU A 352 11.47 19.63 -41.59
N ALA A 353 10.49 19.01 -40.93
CA ALA A 353 9.36 19.67 -40.30
C ALA A 353 9.67 20.23 -38.89
N GLY A 354 10.92 20.20 -38.43
CA GLY A 354 11.30 20.68 -37.09
C GLY A 354 10.80 19.82 -35.93
N LYS A 355 10.35 18.59 -36.20
CA LYS A 355 9.92 17.65 -35.17
C LYS A 355 11.10 16.84 -34.63
N GLY A 356 11.05 16.48 -33.36
CA GLY A 356 12.17 15.84 -32.66
C GLY A 356 12.29 14.31 -32.84
N PHE A 357 11.58 13.70 -33.80
CA PHE A 357 11.67 12.26 -33.99
C PHE A 357 13.05 11.84 -34.50
N ARG A 358 13.64 10.85 -33.81
CA ARG A 358 14.84 10.12 -34.21
C ARG A 358 14.61 8.62 -34.01
N MET A 359 15.08 7.81 -34.97
CA MET A 359 15.11 6.38 -34.77
C MET A 359 16.14 6.02 -33.69
N GLN A 360 15.80 5.14 -32.79
CA GLN A 360 16.69 4.58 -31.80
C GLN A 360 17.36 3.34 -32.40
N ILE A 361 18.58 3.49 -32.92
CA ILE A 361 19.30 2.40 -33.60
C ILE A 361 20.54 2.07 -32.76
N TYR A 362 20.68 0.81 -32.44
CA TYR A 362 21.76 0.22 -31.63
C TYR A 362 22.55 -0.79 -32.45
N ASP A 363 23.82 -1.00 -32.13
CA ASP A 363 24.69 -1.99 -32.79
C ASP A 363 25.24 -3.06 -31.83
N GLY A 364 24.81 -3.03 -30.58
CA GLY A 364 25.23 -3.96 -29.55
C GLY A 364 26.42 -3.48 -28.70
N SER A 365 27.11 -2.43 -29.11
CA SER A 365 28.25 -1.87 -28.34
C SER A 365 27.82 -0.95 -27.22
N GLU A 366 26.55 -0.56 -27.21
CA GLU A 366 26.04 0.36 -26.22
C GLU A 366 25.86 -0.33 -24.86
N ARG A 367 26.07 0.43 -23.79
CA ARG A 367 25.93 -0.02 -22.39
C ARG A 367 24.52 0.11 -21.84
N SER A 368 23.60 0.68 -22.61
CA SER A 368 22.21 0.79 -22.20
C SER A 368 21.28 0.99 -23.39
N ILE A 369 20.04 0.59 -23.22
CA ILE A 369 18.94 0.77 -24.14
C ILE A 369 17.80 1.53 -23.46
N ALA A 370 17.04 2.30 -24.23
CA ALA A 370 15.86 2.98 -23.72
C ALA A 370 14.80 1.98 -23.24
N THR A 371 13.88 2.46 -22.38
CA THR A 371 12.83 1.63 -21.77
C THR A 371 12.03 0.85 -22.83
N LEU A 372 12.05 -0.48 -22.72
CA LEU A 372 11.29 -1.39 -23.57
C LEU A 372 9.80 -1.31 -23.22
N THR A 373 8.97 -1.03 -24.21
CA THR A 373 7.52 -0.91 -23.99
C THR A 373 6.81 -2.22 -24.26
N LYS A 374 5.63 -2.42 -23.66
CA LYS A 374 4.73 -3.57 -23.95
C LYS A 374 4.43 -3.75 -25.45
N GLY A 375 4.63 -2.70 -26.24
CA GLY A 375 4.33 -2.71 -27.65
C GLY A 375 5.52 -2.95 -28.58
N ILE A 376 6.69 -3.32 -28.05
CA ILE A 376 7.93 -3.46 -28.84
C ILE A 376 7.77 -4.42 -30.03
N ALA A 377 7.05 -5.51 -29.87
CA ALA A 377 6.77 -6.45 -30.97
C ALA A 377 5.97 -5.84 -32.15
N LYS A 378 5.38 -4.64 -31.96
CA LYS A 378 4.62 -3.93 -33.00
C LYS A 378 5.49 -3.01 -33.86
N ARG A 379 6.79 -2.93 -33.61
CA ARG A 379 7.76 -2.14 -34.38
C ARG A 379 7.35 -0.68 -34.54
N ARG A 380 7.10 -0.01 -33.41
CA ARG A 380 6.69 1.40 -33.39
C ARG A 380 7.86 2.33 -33.64
N SER A 381 7.62 3.54 -34.09
CA SER A 381 8.67 4.55 -34.32
C SER A 381 9.46 4.94 -33.08
N THR A 382 8.94 4.67 -31.90
CA THR A 382 9.60 4.94 -30.60
C THR A 382 10.30 3.73 -29.99
N ASP A 383 10.22 2.58 -30.66
CA ASP A 383 10.88 1.36 -30.17
C ASP A 383 12.36 1.37 -30.58
N PRO A 384 13.24 0.71 -29.81
CA PRO A 384 14.62 0.50 -30.22
C PRO A 384 14.73 -0.54 -31.33
N PHE A 385 15.68 -0.33 -32.24
CA PHE A 385 16.01 -1.24 -33.32
C PHE A 385 17.50 -1.54 -33.30
N PHE A 386 17.87 -2.76 -33.68
CA PHE A 386 19.25 -3.12 -33.86
C PHE A 386 19.60 -3.07 -35.35
N ARG A 387 20.75 -2.50 -35.67
CA ARG A 387 21.32 -2.63 -37.00
C ARG A 387 22.21 -3.85 -37.06
N HIS A 388 22.25 -4.37 -38.23
CA HIS A 388 23.10 -5.46 -38.64
C HIS A 388 24.46 -4.92 -39.07
#